data_6818126d47eaadf1a3181a551c10b1fc
#
_entry.id   6818126d47eaadf1a3181a551c10b1fc
#
_cell.length_a   1.000
_cell.length_b   1.000
_cell.length_c   1.000
_cell.angle_alpha   90.00
_cell.angle_beta   90.00
_cell.angle_gamma   90.00
#
_symmetry.space_group_name_H-M   'P 1'
#
loop_
_entity.id
_entity.type
_entity.pdbx_description
1 polymer ?
#
loop_
_entity_poly.entity_id
_entity_poly.type
_entity_poly.pdbx_seq_one_letter_code
_entity_poly.pdbx_strand_id
1 'polypeptide(L)'
;IRDAQESRGLGDVYKRQLNDCGGVGVYTVESKEQYSLLSECAREAEVTIDVLLRVTSGNQFGLDEEDIKDIVKNREKYPELNIRGVQCYTGTQKKKFDIIKSEIEWLDGLCDSLYADYGFKAEELEYGPGLPVSYFGDAAYDNKYDMLKELAALLENYKAKYSITLEMGRYLVAECGIYVTGIADIKKNKGQQYVIVDGGINHVNYYGQAM
;
A
#
# COMPACT_ATOMS: atom_id res chain seq x y z
N ILE A 1 17.08 -11.55 8.38
CA ILE A 1 17.20 -11.48 6.89
C ILE A 1 17.34 -12.89 6.27
N ARG A 2 17.92 -13.88 6.97
CA ARG A 2 17.99 -15.28 6.47
C ARG A 2 16.63 -16.00 6.48
N ASP A 3 15.72 -15.63 7.37
CA ASP A 3 14.46 -16.34 7.57
C ASP A 3 13.35 -15.91 6.59
N ALA A 4 13.56 -14.82 5.83
CA ALA A 4 12.59 -14.31 4.85
C ALA A 4 12.60 -15.03 3.47
N GLN A 5 13.51 -15.99 3.25
CA GLN A 5 13.66 -16.68 1.97
C GLN A 5 13.14 -18.12 1.93
N GLU A 6 12.76 -18.68 3.07
CA GLU A 6 12.16 -20.01 3.12
C GLU A 6 10.66 -19.86 3.49
N SER A 7 9.78 -20.63 2.85
CA SER A 7 8.35 -20.66 3.19
C SER A 7 8.09 -20.93 4.68
N ARG A 8 9.02 -21.60 5.36
CA ARG A 8 9.04 -21.75 6.82
C ARG A 8 9.28 -20.43 7.56
N GLY A 9 10.08 -19.52 7.00
CA GLY A 9 10.39 -18.23 7.62
C GLY A 9 9.18 -17.30 7.74
N LEU A 10 8.30 -17.28 6.74
CA LEU A 10 7.05 -16.51 6.81
C LEU A 10 6.13 -17.02 7.92
N GLY A 11 6.00 -18.35 8.07
CA GLY A 11 5.22 -18.95 9.16
C GLY A 11 5.76 -18.57 10.54
N ASP A 12 7.08 -18.57 10.73
CA ASP A 12 7.70 -18.15 11.98
C ASP A 12 7.51 -16.67 12.28
N VAL A 13 7.48 -15.80 11.24
CA VAL A 13 7.16 -14.37 11.39
C VAL A 13 5.72 -14.20 11.84
N TYR A 14 4.77 -14.86 11.21
CA TYR A 14 3.35 -14.79 11.61
C TYR A 14 3.12 -15.34 13.01
N LYS A 15 3.75 -16.47 13.37
CA LYS A 15 3.66 -17.03 14.73
C LYS A 15 4.19 -16.05 15.79
N ARG A 16 5.31 -15.38 15.54
CA ARG A 16 5.82 -14.33 16.44
C ARG A 16 4.85 -13.16 16.55
N GLN A 17 4.31 -12.68 15.42
CA GLN A 17 3.35 -11.59 15.41
C GLN A 17 2.08 -11.95 16.20
N LEU A 18 1.60 -13.19 16.08
CA LEU A 18 0.42 -13.65 16.80
C LEU A 18 0.68 -13.84 18.31
N ASN A 19 1.86 -14.36 18.67
CA ASN A 19 2.16 -14.75 20.05
C ASN A 19 2.88 -13.67 20.87
N ASP A 20 3.84 -12.96 20.27
CA ASP A 20 4.81 -12.14 21.01
C ASP A 20 4.47 -10.65 21.01
N CYS A 21 3.69 -10.15 20.03
CA CYS A 21 3.44 -8.72 19.83
C CYS A 21 2.06 -8.24 20.34
N GLY A 22 1.34 -9.05 21.08
CA GLY A 22 -0.03 -8.73 21.52
C GLY A 22 -1.03 -8.70 20.37
N GLY A 23 -0.65 -9.29 19.24
CA GLY A 23 -1.42 -9.34 18.01
C GLY A 23 -1.20 -8.11 17.11
N VAL A 24 -1.37 -8.32 15.82
CA VAL A 24 -1.50 -7.28 14.79
C VAL A 24 -3.00 -7.10 14.55
N GLY A 25 -3.45 -5.86 14.41
CA GLY A 25 -4.89 -5.58 14.25
C GLY A 25 -5.46 -6.17 12.95
N VAL A 26 -4.72 -6.00 11.84
CA VAL A 26 -5.13 -6.51 10.51
C VAL A 26 -3.88 -6.94 9.75
N TYR A 27 -3.97 -8.05 9.01
CA TYR A 27 -2.89 -8.55 8.16
C TYR A 27 -3.23 -8.29 6.69
N THR A 28 -2.29 -7.73 5.93
CA THR A 28 -2.43 -7.58 4.48
C THR A 28 -1.83 -8.78 3.77
N VAL A 29 -2.62 -9.43 2.91
CA VAL A 29 -2.26 -10.65 2.18
C VAL A 29 -2.04 -10.34 0.70
N GLU A 30 -0.91 -10.80 0.15
CA GLU A 30 -0.47 -10.52 -1.22
C GLU A 30 -0.46 -11.76 -2.14
N SER A 31 -0.73 -12.95 -1.61
CA SER A 31 -0.78 -14.20 -2.38
C SER A 31 -1.65 -15.26 -1.72
N LYS A 32 -2.13 -16.23 -2.50
CA LYS A 32 -2.86 -17.40 -1.97
C LYS A 32 -2.02 -18.23 -1.01
N GLU A 33 -0.71 -18.30 -1.25
CA GLU A 33 0.26 -18.97 -0.39
C GLU A 33 0.30 -18.33 1.00
N GLN A 34 0.44 -16.99 1.03
CA GLN A 34 0.40 -16.24 2.30
C GLN A 34 -0.94 -16.40 3.02
N TYR A 35 -2.06 -16.40 2.27
CA TYR A 35 -3.39 -16.61 2.84
C TYR A 35 -3.51 -17.97 3.52
N SER A 36 -3.08 -19.04 2.83
CA SER A 36 -3.09 -20.40 3.39
C SER A 36 -2.17 -20.53 4.60
N LEU A 37 -0.96 -20.00 4.52
CA LEU A 37 0.03 -20.05 5.60
C LEU A 37 -0.45 -19.29 6.85
N LEU A 38 -1.06 -18.11 6.63
CA LEU A 38 -1.60 -17.31 7.72
C LEU A 38 -2.77 -18.03 8.41
N SER A 39 -3.62 -18.71 7.63
CA SER A 39 -4.69 -19.56 8.16
C SER A 39 -4.15 -20.71 9.02
N GLU A 40 -3.10 -21.40 8.59
CA GLU A 40 -2.45 -22.45 9.37
C GLU A 40 -1.90 -21.90 10.70
N CYS A 41 -1.21 -20.75 10.65
CA CYS A 41 -0.68 -20.11 11.86
C CYS A 41 -1.79 -19.66 12.83
N ALA A 42 -2.88 -19.09 12.32
CA ALA A 42 -4.01 -18.67 13.13
C ALA A 42 -4.71 -19.87 13.79
N ARG A 43 -4.85 -20.98 13.04
CA ARG A 43 -5.40 -22.24 13.56
C ARG A 43 -4.54 -22.85 14.65
N GLU A 44 -3.21 -22.88 14.46
CA GLU A 44 -2.28 -23.36 15.48
C GLU A 44 -2.29 -22.50 16.73
N ALA A 45 -2.50 -21.19 16.59
CA ALA A 45 -2.62 -20.26 17.72
C ALA A 45 -4.03 -20.20 18.33
N GLU A 46 -5.00 -20.91 17.76
CA GLU A 46 -6.41 -20.93 18.18
C GLU A 46 -7.04 -19.52 18.20
N VAL A 47 -6.71 -18.68 17.22
CA VAL A 47 -7.23 -17.31 17.08
C VAL A 47 -7.90 -17.09 15.73
N THR A 48 -8.83 -16.14 15.69
CA THR A 48 -9.34 -15.58 14.45
C THR A 48 -8.70 -14.22 14.22
N ILE A 49 -8.25 -13.95 12.99
CA ILE A 49 -7.54 -12.72 12.66
C ILE A 49 -8.20 -12.02 11.48
N ASP A 50 -8.13 -10.70 11.49
CA ASP A 50 -8.63 -9.85 10.42
C ASP A 50 -7.58 -9.74 9.30
N VAL A 51 -8.04 -9.84 8.04
CA VAL A 51 -7.18 -9.73 6.86
C VAL A 51 -7.74 -8.77 5.82
N LEU A 52 -6.84 -8.08 5.12
CA LEU A 52 -7.12 -7.34 3.89
C LEU A 52 -6.46 -8.05 2.72
N LEU A 53 -7.17 -8.13 1.59
CA LEU A 53 -6.64 -8.67 0.35
C LEU A 53 -6.04 -7.54 -0.47
N ARG A 54 -4.73 -7.57 -0.67
CA ARG A 54 -4.05 -6.56 -1.47
C ARG A 54 -4.30 -6.79 -2.95
N VAL A 55 -4.88 -5.79 -3.60
CA VAL A 55 -5.12 -5.81 -5.05
C VAL A 55 -3.84 -5.39 -5.77
N THR A 56 -3.43 -6.15 -6.79
CA THR A 56 -2.24 -5.81 -7.58
C THR A 56 -2.45 -4.57 -8.43
N SER A 57 -1.40 -3.81 -8.63
CA SER A 57 -1.31 -2.73 -9.62
C SER A 57 -0.60 -3.17 -10.91
N GLY A 58 -0.47 -4.48 -11.14
CA GLY A 58 0.23 -5.05 -12.30
C GLY A 58 1.74 -5.19 -12.13
N ASN A 59 2.21 -5.21 -10.88
CA ASN A 59 3.61 -5.46 -10.51
C ASN A 59 3.72 -6.73 -9.63
N GLN A 60 4.88 -6.92 -8.98
CA GLN A 60 5.14 -8.10 -8.14
C GLN A 60 4.32 -8.17 -6.84
N PHE A 61 3.55 -7.14 -6.51
CA PHE A 61 2.79 -7.04 -5.27
C PHE A 61 1.30 -7.26 -5.51
N GLY A 62 0.65 -7.91 -4.54
CA GLY A 62 -0.79 -8.09 -4.50
C GLY A 62 -1.31 -9.25 -5.36
N LEU A 63 -2.59 -9.48 -5.23
CA LEU A 63 -3.39 -10.54 -5.87
C LEU A 63 -4.08 -9.98 -7.11
N ASP A 64 -4.20 -10.78 -8.16
CA ASP A 64 -5.09 -10.49 -9.27
C ASP A 64 -6.56 -10.59 -8.84
N GLU A 65 -7.45 -9.92 -9.57
CA GLU A 65 -8.89 -9.94 -9.26
C GLU A 65 -9.47 -11.36 -9.25
N GLU A 66 -8.97 -12.25 -10.13
CA GLU A 66 -9.39 -13.65 -10.18
C GLU A 66 -9.01 -14.40 -8.91
N ASP A 67 -7.79 -14.17 -8.38
CA ASP A 67 -7.34 -14.76 -7.14
C ASP A 67 -8.11 -14.23 -5.94
N ILE A 68 -8.43 -12.94 -5.91
CA ILE A 68 -9.29 -12.33 -4.89
C ILE A 68 -10.69 -12.97 -4.93
N LYS A 69 -11.29 -13.13 -6.11
CA LYS A 69 -12.59 -13.77 -6.29
C LYS A 69 -12.56 -15.23 -5.83
N ASP A 70 -11.48 -15.96 -6.11
CA ASP A 70 -11.33 -17.34 -5.67
C ASP A 70 -11.19 -17.45 -4.15
N ILE A 71 -10.40 -16.59 -3.51
CA ILE A 71 -10.26 -16.52 -2.05
C ILE A 71 -11.62 -16.23 -1.41
N VAL A 72 -12.31 -15.18 -1.87
CA VAL A 72 -13.61 -14.76 -1.33
C VAL A 72 -14.67 -15.84 -1.52
N LYS A 73 -14.71 -16.49 -2.67
CA LYS A 73 -15.60 -17.63 -2.96
C LYS A 73 -15.40 -18.80 -1.99
N ASN A 74 -14.14 -19.07 -1.63
CA ASN A 74 -13.76 -20.20 -0.80
C ASN A 74 -13.53 -19.82 0.68
N ARG A 75 -13.87 -18.61 1.13
CA ARG A 75 -13.56 -18.06 2.46
C ARG A 75 -14.05 -18.95 3.62
N GLU A 76 -15.15 -19.67 3.43
CA GLU A 76 -15.70 -20.55 4.45
C GLU A 76 -14.80 -21.76 4.79
N LYS A 77 -13.81 -22.06 3.95
CA LYS A 77 -12.80 -23.09 4.22
C LYS A 77 -11.72 -22.64 5.19
N TYR A 78 -11.68 -21.32 5.49
CA TYR A 78 -10.66 -20.66 6.30
C TYR A 78 -11.33 -19.83 7.43
N PRO A 79 -12.06 -20.50 8.35
CA PRO A 79 -12.87 -19.82 9.36
C PRO A 79 -12.05 -19.00 10.37
N GLU A 80 -10.75 -19.23 10.45
CA GLU A 80 -9.79 -18.49 11.25
C GLU A 80 -9.37 -17.14 10.61
N LEU A 81 -9.73 -16.90 9.35
CA LEU A 81 -9.45 -15.64 8.66
C LEU A 81 -10.72 -14.86 8.39
N ASN A 82 -10.83 -13.68 8.96
CA ASN A 82 -11.94 -12.76 8.73
C ASN A 82 -11.52 -11.70 7.67
N ILE A 83 -11.98 -11.85 6.43
CA ILE A 83 -11.68 -10.89 5.36
C ILE A 83 -12.48 -9.62 5.62
N ARG A 84 -11.80 -8.52 5.94
CA ARG A 84 -12.41 -7.21 6.20
C ARG A 84 -12.69 -6.42 4.92
N GLY A 85 -11.84 -6.59 3.93
CA GLY A 85 -11.93 -5.82 2.69
C GLY A 85 -10.68 -5.93 1.84
N VAL A 86 -10.36 -4.84 1.15
CA VAL A 86 -9.23 -4.79 0.22
C VAL A 86 -8.25 -3.65 0.56
N GLN A 87 -6.98 -3.88 0.22
CA GLN A 87 -5.92 -2.88 0.27
C GLN A 87 -5.39 -2.64 -1.15
N CYS A 88 -5.05 -1.40 -1.48
CA CYS A 88 -4.44 -1.10 -2.78
C CYS A 88 -3.47 0.07 -2.71
N TYR A 89 -2.30 -0.11 -3.33
CA TYR A 89 -1.31 0.92 -3.55
C TYR A 89 -0.75 0.81 -4.97
N THR A 90 -0.96 1.80 -5.81
CA THR A 90 -0.60 1.78 -7.23
C THR A 90 0.60 2.66 -7.57
N GLY A 91 1.17 3.34 -6.58
CA GLY A 91 2.32 4.21 -6.76
C GLY A 91 2.20 5.55 -6.04
N THR A 92 3.25 6.34 -6.16
CA THR A 92 3.41 7.63 -5.46
C THR A 92 3.58 8.78 -6.45
N GLN A 93 3.53 10.02 -5.96
CA GLN A 93 3.78 11.24 -6.76
C GLN A 93 2.80 11.39 -7.95
N LYS A 94 1.54 11.06 -7.74
CA LYS A 94 0.51 11.20 -8.77
C LYS A 94 0.22 12.68 -9.03
N LYS A 95 0.36 13.11 -10.29
CA LYS A 95 0.23 14.53 -10.70
C LYS A 95 -1.22 14.93 -11.05
N LYS A 96 -2.12 13.96 -11.25
CA LYS A 96 -3.51 14.20 -11.66
C LYS A 96 -4.46 13.51 -10.72
N PHE A 97 -5.46 14.23 -10.26
CA PHE A 97 -6.49 13.71 -9.36
C PHE A 97 -7.36 12.63 -10.02
N ASP A 98 -7.61 12.74 -11.34
CA ASP A 98 -8.41 11.76 -12.08
C ASP A 98 -7.88 10.32 -11.96
N ILE A 99 -6.55 10.15 -11.77
CA ILE A 99 -5.95 8.83 -11.54
C ILE A 99 -6.46 8.25 -10.21
N ILE A 100 -6.42 9.06 -9.14
CA ILE A 100 -6.89 8.67 -7.81
C ILE A 100 -8.38 8.33 -7.84
N LYS A 101 -9.16 9.16 -8.53
CA LYS A 101 -10.60 8.96 -8.68
C LYS A 101 -10.90 7.64 -9.40
N SER A 102 -10.28 7.39 -10.53
CA SER A 102 -10.51 6.15 -11.30
C SER A 102 -10.08 4.90 -10.54
N GLU A 103 -9.03 4.98 -9.71
CA GLU A 103 -8.61 3.85 -8.87
C GLU A 103 -9.63 3.54 -7.77
N ILE A 104 -10.20 4.55 -7.11
CA ILE A 104 -11.23 4.35 -6.09
C ILE A 104 -12.51 3.79 -6.74
N GLU A 105 -12.91 4.31 -7.90
CA GLU A 105 -14.05 3.80 -8.65
C GLU A 105 -13.85 2.33 -9.08
N TRP A 106 -12.65 1.97 -9.51
CA TRP A 106 -12.29 0.59 -9.83
C TRP A 106 -12.35 -0.34 -8.62
N LEU A 107 -11.79 0.08 -7.48
CA LEU A 107 -11.83 -0.72 -6.24
C LEU A 107 -13.26 -0.90 -5.73
N ASP A 108 -14.08 0.15 -5.81
CA ASP A 108 -15.50 0.08 -5.47
C ASP A 108 -16.24 -0.91 -6.38
N GLY A 109 -15.99 -0.86 -7.69
CA GLY A 109 -16.54 -1.81 -8.66
C GLY A 109 -16.12 -3.25 -8.39
N LEU A 110 -14.88 -3.49 -7.98
CA LEU A 110 -14.40 -4.81 -7.55
C LEU A 110 -15.20 -5.29 -6.33
N CYS A 111 -15.32 -4.46 -5.29
CA CYS A 111 -16.08 -4.80 -4.09
C CYS A 111 -17.57 -5.08 -4.39
N ASP A 112 -18.17 -4.32 -5.30
CA ASP A 112 -19.55 -4.55 -5.74
C ASP A 112 -19.70 -5.89 -6.48
N SER A 113 -18.71 -6.27 -7.31
CA SER A 113 -18.70 -7.58 -7.97
C SER A 113 -18.58 -8.73 -6.97
N LEU A 114 -17.73 -8.57 -5.93
CA LEU A 114 -17.57 -9.56 -4.88
C LEU A 114 -18.87 -9.75 -4.07
N TYR A 115 -19.60 -8.66 -3.86
CA TYR A 115 -20.91 -8.74 -3.22
C TYR A 115 -21.95 -9.41 -4.11
N ALA A 116 -22.04 -9.02 -5.37
CA ALA A 116 -23.01 -9.57 -6.32
C ALA A 116 -22.82 -11.07 -6.56
N ASP A 117 -21.56 -11.51 -6.73
CA ASP A 117 -21.23 -12.88 -7.12
C ASP A 117 -21.15 -13.85 -5.93
N TYR A 118 -20.71 -13.37 -4.75
CA TYR A 118 -20.39 -14.24 -3.61
C TYR A 118 -21.02 -13.79 -2.29
N GLY A 119 -21.86 -12.75 -2.27
CA GLY A 119 -22.46 -12.21 -1.07
C GLY A 119 -21.44 -11.65 -0.07
N PHE A 120 -20.21 -11.37 -0.53
CA PHE A 120 -19.17 -10.82 0.33
C PHE A 120 -19.25 -9.30 0.37
N LYS A 121 -19.51 -8.75 1.54
CA LYS A 121 -19.53 -7.30 1.76
C LYS A 121 -18.19 -6.85 2.33
N ALA A 122 -17.40 -6.12 1.55
CA ALA A 122 -16.21 -5.45 2.05
C ALA A 122 -16.62 -4.34 3.04
N GLU A 123 -16.01 -4.33 4.21
CA GLU A 123 -16.24 -3.33 5.26
C GLU A 123 -15.12 -2.30 5.34
N GLU A 124 -13.93 -2.66 4.88
CA GLU A 124 -12.73 -1.83 4.94
C GLU A 124 -12.10 -1.65 3.56
N LEU A 125 -11.67 -0.43 3.31
CA LEU A 125 -10.86 -0.05 2.15
C LEU A 125 -9.59 0.65 2.63
N GLU A 126 -8.44 0.01 2.49
CA GLU A 126 -7.14 0.62 2.75
C GLU A 126 -6.51 1.05 1.43
N TYR A 127 -6.22 2.34 1.30
CA TYR A 127 -5.82 2.89 0.01
C TYR A 127 -4.65 3.86 0.12
N GLY A 128 -3.64 3.65 -0.73
CA GLY A 128 -2.50 4.54 -0.88
C GLY A 128 -2.69 5.51 -2.06
N PRO A 129 -3.20 6.76 -1.83
CA PRO A 129 -3.50 7.70 -2.90
C PRO A 129 -2.27 8.18 -3.66
N GLY A 130 -1.09 8.08 -3.04
CA GLY A 130 0.15 8.53 -3.66
C GLY A 130 0.18 10.04 -3.94
N LEU A 131 -0.39 10.84 -3.04
CA LEU A 131 -0.41 12.30 -3.17
C LEU A 131 0.99 12.87 -3.37
N PRO A 132 1.15 13.89 -4.23
CA PRO A 132 2.44 14.42 -4.60
C PRO A 132 3.01 15.32 -3.50
N VAL A 133 4.35 15.35 -3.42
CA VAL A 133 5.10 16.32 -2.63
C VAL A 133 6.23 16.90 -3.48
N SER A 134 6.50 18.19 -3.33
CA SER A 134 7.64 18.85 -3.98
C SER A 134 8.84 18.82 -3.04
N TYR A 135 9.97 18.28 -3.51
CA TYR A 135 11.22 18.32 -2.77
C TYR A 135 12.10 19.52 -3.14
N PHE A 136 11.93 20.06 -4.35
CA PHE A 136 12.80 21.10 -4.91
C PHE A 136 12.03 22.33 -5.41
N GLY A 137 10.81 22.55 -4.93
CA GLY A 137 9.98 23.68 -5.38
C GLY A 137 9.47 23.50 -6.83
N ASP A 138 9.25 22.26 -7.25
CA ASP A 138 8.69 21.98 -8.58
C ASP A 138 7.20 22.36 -8.59
N ALA A 139 6.84 23.32 -9.43
CA ALA A 139 5.47 23.81 -9.62
C ALA A 139 4.48 22.69 -10.02
N ALA A 140 4.96 21.58 -10.59
CA ALA A 140 4.13 20.42 -10.91
C ALA A 140 3.47 19.77 -9.68
N TYR A 141 3.92 20.11 -8.48
CA TYR A 141 3.42 19.57 -7.20
C TYR A 141 2.79 20.65 -6.31
N ASP A 142 2.56 21.86 -6.80
CA ASP A 142 1.99 22.97 -6.01
C ASP A 142 0.50 22.73 -5.66
N ASN A 143 -0.17 21.82 -6.36
CA ASN A 143 -1.57 21.48 -6.16
C ASN A 143 -1.85 20.44 -5.07
N LYS A 144 -0.86 20.06 -4.25
CA LYS A 144 -0.99 18.99 -3.25
C LYS A 144 -2.15 19.16 -2.27
N TYR A 145 -2.41 20.41 -1.84
CA TYR A 145 -3.50 20.71 -0.91
C TYR A 145 -4.88 20.68 -1.59
N ASP A 146 -4.94 21.07 -2.86
CA ASP A 146 -6.21 21.00 -3.61
C ASP A 146 -6.55 19.54 -3.91
N MET A 147 -5.59 18.72 -4.30
CA MET A 147 -5.79 17.28 -4.45
C MET A 147 -6.23 16.60 -3.13
N LEU A 148 -5.72 17.04 -1.98
CA LEU A 148 -6.18 16.52 -0.69
C LEU A 148 -7.64 16.87 -0.42
N LYS A 149 -8.07 18.11 -0.73
CA LYS A 149 -9.48 18.51 -0.59
C LYS A 149 -10.40 17.75 -1.54
N GLU A 150 -9.97 17.55 -2.78
CA GLU A 150 -10.69 16.75 -3.78
C GLU A 150 -10.82 15.29 -3.32
N LEU A 151 -9.74 14.71 -2.76
CA LEU A 151 -9.75 13.37 -2.19
C LEU A 151 -10.75 13.29 -1.02
N ALA A 152 -10.69 14.23 -0.09
CA ALA A 152 -11.64 14.27 1.03
C ALA A 152 -13.10 14.35 0.56
N ALA A 153 -13.39 15.20 -0.42
CA ALA A 153 -14.72 15.32 -1.00
C ALA A 153 -15.18 14.04 -1.73
N LEU A 154 -14.25 13.37 -2.44
CA LEU A 154 -14.55 12.09 -3.11
C LEU A 154 -14.89 11.01 -2.09
N LEU A 155 -14.10 10.87 -1.03
CA LEU A 155 -14.26 9.83 -0.01
C LEU A 155 -15.55 9.97 0.79
N GLU A 156 -16.12 11.17 0.89
CA GLU A 156 -17.44 11.37 1.50
C GLU A 156 -18.54 10.50 0.86
N ASN A 157 -18.42 10.18 -0.44
CA ASN A 157 -19.38 9.32 -1.15
C ASN A 157 -19.28 7.84 -0.74
N TYR A 158 -18.16 7.44 -0.16
CA TYR A 158 -17.84 6.04 0.17
C TYR A 158 -17.86 5.73 1.67
N LYS A 159 -17.87 6.76 2.54
CA LYS A 159 -17.81 6.59 4.01
C LYS A 159 -18.99 5.81 4.61
N ALA A 160 -20.12 5.77 3.93
CA ALA A 160 -21.26 4.97 4.36
C ALA A 160 -21.11 3.48 3.97
N LYS A 161 -20.22 3.18 3.02
CA LYS A 161 -19.98 1.85 2.47
C LYS A 161 -18.78 1.18 3.12
N TYR A 162 -17.72 1.95 3.40
CA TYR A 162 -16.46 1.46 3.93
C TYR A 162 -15.94 2.26 5.12
N SER A 163 -15.23 1.59 6.03
CA SER A 163 -14.21 2.20 6.87
C SER A 163 -12.97 2.43 6.00
N ILE A 164 -12.54 3.68 5.83
CA ILE A 164 -11.46 4.02 4.90
C ILE A 164 -10.20 4.37 5.66
N THR A 165 -9.11 3.65 5.37
CA THR A 165 -7.76 3.95 5.86
C THR A 165 -6.89 4.45 4.70
N LEU A 166 -6.15 5.55 4.91
CA LEU A 166 -5.27 6.12 3.89
C LEU A 166 -3.80 5.92 4.25
N GLU A 167 -3.04 5.33 3.31
CA GLU A 167 -1.60 5.21 3.41
C GLU A 167 -0.91 6.43 2.77
N MET A 168 -0.47 7.39 3.58
CA MET A 168 0.10 8.66 3.08
C MET A 168 1.49 8.98 3.68
N GLY A 169 2.33 7.96 3.92
CA GLY A 169 3.61 8.13 4.61
C GLY A 169 4.46 9.27 4.08
N ARG A 170 4.78 9.29 2.80
CA ARG A 170 5.57 10.36 2.16
C ARG A 170 4.91 11.73 2.32
N TYR A 171 3.62 11.84 2.06
CA TYR A 171 2.88 13.10 2.14
C TYR A 171 2.94 13.71 3.55
N LEU A 172 2.83 12.87 4.58
CA LEU A 172 2.82 13.31 5.98
C LEU A 172 4.21 13.73 6.49
N VAL A 173 5.29 13.08 6.01
CA VAL A 173 6.63 13.25 6.61
C VAL A 173 7.64 13.97 5.70
N ALA A 174 7.29 14.27 4.46
CA ALA A 174 8.25 14.86 3.49
C ALA A 174 8.85 16.20 3.95
N GLU A 175 8.11 16.97 4.74
CA GLU A 175 8.53 18.28 5.24
C GLU A 175 9.09 18.22 6.68
N CYS A 176 9.21 17.00 7.26
CA CYS A 176 9.64 16.85 8.67
C CYS A 176 11.16 16.95 8.86
N GLY A 177 11.95 17.00 7.78
CA GLY A 177 13.41 17.00 7.87
C GLY A 177 14.09 17.67 6.69
N ILE A 178 15.38 17.95 6.88
CA ILE A 178 16.25 18.51 5.86
C ILE A 178 17.45 17.57 5.74
N TYR A 179 17.81 17.23 4.50
CA TYR A 179 19.03 16.50 4.19
C TYR A 179 20.14 17.52 3.86
N VAL A 180 21.22 17.48 4.64
CA VAL A 180 22.39 18.36 4.44
C VAL A 180 23.54 17.52 3.87
N THR A 181 24.13 17.98 2.78
CA THR A 181 25.28 17.34 2.13
C THR A 181 26.30 18.40 1.70
N GLY A 182 27.57 18.04 1.71
CA GLY A 182 28.69 18.88 1.26
C GLY A 182 28.90 18.77 -0.25
N ILE A 183 29.32 19.86 -0.88
CA ILE A 183 29.76 19.85 -2.28
C ILE A 183 31.21 19.40 -2.32
N ALA A 184 31.47 18.23 -2.93
CA ALA A 184 32.82 17.69 -3.11
C ALA A 184 33.50 18.21 -4.38
N ASP A 185 32.73 18.45 -5.47
CA ASP A 185 33.27 18.95 -6.75
C ASP A 185 32.18 19.61 -7.60
N ILE A 186 32.58 20.51 -8.49
CA ILE A 186 31.71 21.11 -9.50
C ILE A 186 32.38 21.04 -10.86
N LYS A 187 31.76 20.37 -11.81
CA LYS A 187 32.30 20.24 -13.17
C LYS A 187 31.28 20.54 -14.24
N LYS A 188 31.79 20.86 -15.43
CA LYS A 188 30.96 21.13 -16.60
C LYS A 188 31.35 20.22 -17.77
N ASN A 189 30.38 19.46 -18.26
CA ASN A 189 30.53 18.54 -19.38
C ASN A 189 29.47 18.84 -20.44
N LYS A 190 29.90 19.04 -21.71
CA LYS A 190 28.99 19.30 -22.84
C LYS A 190 27.94 20.40 -22.56
N GLY A 191 28.37 21.46 -21.87
CA GLY A 191 27.49 22.58 -21.54
C GLY A 191 26.68 22.45 -20.28
N GLN A 192 26.53 21.24 -19.72
CA GLN A 192 25.80 20.98 -18.49
C GLN A 192 26.71 21.01 -17.27
N GLN A 193 26.26 21.69 -16.22
CA GLN A 193 26.96 21.73 -14.94
C GLN A 193 26.51 20.56 -14.05
N TYR A 194 27.48 19.92 -13.39
CA TYR A 194 27.27 18.84 -12.42
C TYR A 194 27.86 19.25 -11.08
N VAL A 195 27.07 19.10 -10.04
CA VAL A 195 27.49 19.29 -8.66
C VAL A 195 27.62 17.90 -8.04
N ILE A 196 28.83 17.56 -7.64
CA ILE A 196 29.15 16.28 -6.99
C ILE A 196 29.08 16.52 -5.48
N VAL A 197 28.28 15.73 -4.79
CA VAL A 197 28.10 15.83 -3.35
C VAL A 197 28.66 14.61 -2.64
N ASP A 198 28.96 14.74 -1.35
CA ASP A 198 29.46 13.64 -0.51
C ASP A 198 28.33 12.70 -0.02
N GLY A 199 27.08 13.09 -0.24
CA GLY A 199 25.91 12.26 0.01
C GLY A 199 25.43 11.55 -1.26
N GLY A 200 24.58 10.56 -1.12
CA GLY A 200 24.07 9.80 -2.26
C GLY A 200 22.91 8.87 -1.95
N ILE A 201 22.62 7.98 -2.88
CA ILE A 201 21.50 7.04 -2.85
C ILE A 201 21.47 6.15 -1.59
N ASN A 202 22.64 5.94 -0.95
CA ASN A 202 22.74 5.19 0.31
C ASN A 202 22.15 5.94 1.51
N HIS A 203 21.97 7.26 1.37
CA HIS A 203 21.43 8.13 2.42
C HIS A 203 19.98 8.53 2.12
N VAL A 204 19.70 8.93 0.87
CA VAL A 204 18.38 9.38 0.42
C VAL A 204 18.08 8.78 -0.95
N ASN A 205 16.90 8.19 -1.06
CA ASN A 205 16.41 7.63 -2.31
C ASN A 205 15.21 8.42 -2.82
N TYR A 206 15.28 8.89 -4.06
CA TYR A 206 14.24 9.70 -4.71
C TYR A 206 13.22 8.88 -5.48
N TYR A 207 12.86 7.70 -5.05
CA TYR A 207 11.87 6.88 -5.73
C TYR A 207 10.59 7.67 -6.04
N GLY A 208 10.21 7.67 -7.32
CA GLY A 208 9.01 8.34 -7.81
C GLY A 208 9.22 9.78 -8.28
N GLN A 209 10.47 10.29 -8.29
CA GLN A 209 10.79 11.48 -9.08
C GLN A 209 11.46 11.06 -10.38
N ALA A 210 10.89 11.45 -11.53
CA ALA A 210 11.58 11.39 -12.80
C ALA A 210 12.76 12.38 -12.74
N MET A 211 13.97 11.88 -12.92
CA MET A 211 15.14 12.71 -13.19
C MET A 211 15.13 13.15 -14.63
#